data_3834a7ef0ea73eb5d76d60e2a66f8b12
#
_entry.id   3834a7ef0ea73eb5d76d60e2a66f8b12
#
_cell.length_a   1.000
_cell.length_b   1.000
_cell.length_c   1.000
_cell.angle_alpha   90.00
_cell.angle_beta   90.00
_cell.angle_gamma   90.00
#
_symmetry.space_group_name_H-M   'P 1'
#
loop_
_entity.id
_entity.type
_entity.pdbx_description
1 polymer ?
#
loop_
_entity_poly.entity_id
_entity_poly.type
_entity_poly.pdbx_seq_one_letter_code
_entity_poly.pdbx_strand_id
1 'polypeptide(L)'
;VDSKATIQRLDGDIDDLENKIDSLKDREDSMEGATDEEDRYRTLRNLSEKCGNAWEEIKNEYVQTRRKDVEDHASSVFRRLTNKKEVYERLAISEDYDLDIITKSGRRSIEEQDPSKGARQIIAYSFIAGLNAYTARDAPIVIDTPIGPLDTTHKENLIDYLPEFKDQVIILYQPAEINHSDLVQVKDNTTRHFQIYATEEDPEVSSIKQVDPEIDLREVLVQ
;
A
#
# COMPACT_ATOMS: atom_id res chain seq x y z
N VAL A 1 -8.06 10.81 3.79
CA VAL A 1 -8.40 12.22 3.54
C VAL A 1 -7.49 13.13 4.35
N ASP A 2 -7.04 12.68 5.53
CA ASP A 2 -6.23 13.48 6.46
C ASP A 2 -4.76 13.66 6.02
N SER A 3 -4.19 12.66 5.33
CA SER A 3 -2.77 12.69 4.93
C SER A 3 -2.46 13.77 3.89
N LYS A 4 -3.37 14.01 2.93
CA LYS A 4 -3.19 15.03 1.89
C LYS A 4 -3.26 16.46 2.46
N ALA A 5 -4.18 16.67 3.41
CA ALA A 5 -4.30 17.94 4.12
C ALA A 5 -3.07 18.21 5.03
N THR A 6 -2.52 17.13 5.62
CA THR A 6 -1.31 17.23 6.46
C THR A 6 -0.08 17.55 5.59
N ILE A 7 0.07 16.91 4.42
CA ILE A 7 1.15 17.20 3.48
C ILE A 7 1.07 18.65 3.00
N GLN A 8 -0.09 19.12 2.56
CA GLN A 8 -0.28 20.51 2.12
C GLN A 8 0.02 21.54 3.22
N ARG A 9 -0.29 21.21 4.48
CA ARG A 9 0.05 22.09 5.60
C ARG A 9 1.56 22.12 5.84
N LEU A 10 2.22 20.95 5.78
CA LEU A 10 3.67 20.87 5.96
C LEU A 10 4.43 21.55 4.83
N ASP A 11 3.96 21.45 3.58
CA ASP A 11 4.52 22.18 2.45
C ASP A 11 4.39 23.71 2.67
N GLY A 12 3.23 24.18 3.13
CA GLY A 12 3.05 25.59 3.49
C GLY A 12 3.96 26.03 4.64
N ASP A 13 4.12 25.22 5.67
CA ASP A 13 5.03 25.50 6.79
C ASP A 13 6.51 25.54 6.33
N ILE A 14 6.89 24.72 5.34
CA ILE A 14 8.23 24.73 4.72
C ILE A 14 8.44 26.03 3.94
N ASP A 15 7.52 26.42 3.07
CA ASP A 15 7.61 27.66 2.29
C ASP A 15 7.72 28.90 3.20
N ASP A 16 6.97 28.94 4.30
CA ASP A 16 7.02 30.01 5.29
C ASP A 16 8.40 30.07 6.01
N LEU A 17 8.96 28.90 6.32
CA LEU A 17 10.29 28.81 6.93
C LEU A 17 11.38 29.20 5.96
N GLU A 18 11.31 28.83 4.69
CA GLU A 18 12.25 29.23 3.64
C GLU A 18 12.23 30.74 3.43
N ASN A 19 11.06 31.34 3.31
CA ASN A 19 10.91 32.80 3.22
C ASN A 19 11.49 33.54 4.46
N LYS A 20 11.34 32.94 5.63
CA LYS A 20 11.88 33.48 6.87
C LYS A 20 13.40 33.38 6.94
N ILE A 21 13.97 32.28 6.42
CA ILE A 21 15.41 32.09 6.29
C ILE A 21 16.00 33.14 5.34
N ASP A 22 15.38 33.36 4.19
CA ASP A 22 15.87 34.36 3.21
C ASP A 22 15.78 35.79 3.74
N SER A 23 14.69 36.14 4.45
CA SER A 23 14.57 37.45 5.11
C SER A 23 15.62 37.69 6.23
N LEU A 24 16.03 36.58 6.91
CA LEU A 24 17.09 36.66 7.92
C LEU A 24 18.48 36.77 7.28
N LYS A 25 18.72 36.13 6.12
CA LYS A 25 19.94 36.29 5.34
C LYS A 25 20.12 37.73 4.84
N ASP A 26 19.07 38.32 4.25
CA ASP A 26 19.10 39.71 3.76
C ASP A 26 19.37 40.72 4.91
N ARG A 27 18.87 40.42 6.09
CA ARG A 27 19.12 41.22 7.29
C ARG A 27 20.55 41.08 7.78
N GLU A 28 21.14 39.92 7.71
CA GLU A 28 22.54 39.64 8.06
C GLU A 28 23.49 40.42 7.12
N ASP A 29 23.25 40.36 5.79
CA ASP A 29 24.08 41.05 4.79
C ASP A 29 24.02 42.59 4.94
N SER A 30 22.99 43.15 5.53
CA SER A 30 22.81 44.58 5.73
C SER A 30 23.50 45.13 7.00
N MET A 31 24.07 44.29 7.85
CA MET A 31 24.74 44.67 9.10
C MET A 31 26.26 44.65 8.92
N GLU A 32 26.86 45.70 8.34
CA GLU A 32 28.32 45.89 8.29
C GLU A 32 28.86 46.28 9.69
N GLY A 33 29.61 45.40 10.32
CA GLY A 33 30.35 45.70 11.56
C GLY A 33 30.49 44.46 12.46
N ALA A 34 31.61 43.72 12.32
CA ALA A 34 31.81 42.42 13.02
C ALA A 34 31.98 42.61 14.54
N THR A 35 31.02 42.12 15.31
CA THR A 35 31.11 41.90 16.75
C THR A 35 31.17 40.42 17.04
N ASP A 36 31.62 39.97 18.22
CA ASP A 36 31.61 38.56 18.68
C ASP A 36 30.23 37.93 18.54
N GLU A 37 29.14 38.68 18.53
CA GLU A 37 27.79 38.18 18.26
C GLU A 37 27.59 37.77 16.82
N GLU A 38 28.12 38.47 15.82
CA GLU A 38 28.00 38.09 14.40
C GLU A 38 28.71 36.77 14.10
N ASP A 39 29.89 36.57 14.67
CA ASP A 39 30.63 35.28 14.49
C ASP A 39 29.83 34.14 15.12
N ARG A 40 29.13 34.40 16.23
CA ARG A 40 28.25 33.40 16.82
C ARG A 40 27.02 33.13 15.97
N TYR A 41 26.39 34.14 15.38
CA TYR A 41 25.25 33.95 14.47
C TYR A 41 25.68 33.25 13.17
N ARG A 42 26.83 33.58 12.62
CA ARG A 42 27.40 32.91 11.45
C ARG A 42 27.70 31.44 11.73
N THR A 43 28.21 31.12 12.89
CA THR A 43 28.48 29.74 13.32
C THR A 43 27.16 28.96 13.49
N LEU A 44 26.14 29.54 14.12
CA LEU A 44 24.82 28.93 14.29
C LEU A 44 24.11 28.70 12.95
N ARG A 45 24.21 29.64 12.01
CA ARG A 45 23.68 29.51 10.66
C ARG A 45 24.34 28.32 9.93
N ASN A 46 25.68 28.29 9.92
CA ASN A 46 26.44 27.21 9.27
C ASN A 46 26.11 25.84 9.90
N LEU A 47 25.91 25.78 11.20
CA LEU A 47 25.49 24.54 11.87
C LEU A 47 24.05 24.14 11.47
N SER A 48 23.13 25.10 11.43
CA SER A 48 21.73 24.87 11.02
C SER A 48 21.66 24.34 9.57
N GLU A 49 22.42 24.96 8.66
CA GLU A 49 22.51 24.54 7.26
C GLU A 49 23.07 23.11 7.13
N LYS A 50 24.14 22.80 7.87
CA LYS A 50 24.70 21.44 7.90
C LYS A 50 23.72 20.43 8.46
N CYS A 51 22.97 20.77 9.51
CA CYS A 51 21.91 19.92 10.07
C CYS A 51 20.78 19.70 9.05
N GLY A 52 20.37 20.76 8.34
CA GLY A 52 19.37 20.66 7.28
C GLY A 52 19.78 19.72 6.16
N ASN A 53 21.01 19.89 5.65
CA ASN A 53 21.56 19.03 4.59
C ASN A 53 21.67 17.57 5.06
N ALA A 54 22.18 17.33 6.26
CA ALA A 54 22.27 15.98 6.82
C ALA A 54 20.88 15.34 6.99
N TRP A 55 19.88 16.14 7.36
CA TRP A 55 18.50 15.64 7.49
C TRP A 55 17.91 15.24 6.13
N GLU A 56 18.14 16.04 5.08
CA GLU A 56 17.68 15.69 3.72
C GLU A 56 18.38 14.43 3.20
N GLU A 57 19.68 14.26 3.43
CA GLU A 57 20.39 13.03 3.08
C GLU A 57 19.80 11.81 3.78
N ILE A 58 19.57 11.88 5.11
CA ILE A 58 18.98 10.82 5.90
C ILE A 58 17.56 10.49 5.41
N LYS A 59 16.75 11.51 5.16
CA LYS A 59 15.39 11.34 4.64
C LYS A 59 15.41 10.64 3.29
N ASN A 60 16.25 11.05 2.37
CA ASN A 60 16.36 10.46 1.05
C ASN A 60 16.83 9.00 1.13
N GLU A 61 17.86 8.71 1.91
CA GLU A 61 18.33 7.35 2.15
C GLU A 61 17.23 6.46 2.77
N TYR A 62 16.50 6.98 3.76
CA TYR A 62 15.39 6.27 4.39
C TYR A 62 14.29 5.94 3.37
N VAL A 63 13.87 6.91 2.56
CA VAL A 63 12.83 6.72 1.53
C VAL A 63 13.27 5.67 0.50
N GLN A 64 14.50 5.74 0.01
CA GLN A 64 15.04 4.77 -0.96
C GLN A 64 15.12 3.35 -0.36
N THR A 65 15.59 3.24 0.89
CA THR A 65 15.66 1.97 1.59
C THR A 65 14.26 1.37 1.78
N ARG A 66 13.29 2.16 2.24
CA ARG A 66 11.90 1.70 2.41
C ARG A 66 11.22 1.32 1.11
N ARG A 67 11.46 2.08 0.04
CA ARG A 67 10.96 1.71 -1.30
C ARG A 67 11.48 0.35 -1.73
N LYS A 68 12.77 0.09 -1.52
CA LYS A 68 13.38 -1.19 -1.84
C LYS A 68 12.83 -2.33 -0.98
N ASP A 69 12.71 -2.12 0.32
CA ASP A 69 12.13 -3.09 1.24
C ASP A 69 10.71 -3.51 0.80
N VAL A 70 9.86 -2.53 0.43
CA VAL A 70 8.51 -2.76 -0.10
C VAL A 70 8.57 -3.50 -1.44
N GLU A 71 9.46 -3.10 -2.35
CA GLU A 71 9.67 -3.77 -3.64
C GLU A 71 10.03 -5.24 -3.48
N ASP A 72 11.00 -5.54 -2.62
CA ASP A 72 11.49 -6.90 -2.39
C ASP A 72 10.39 -7.79 -1.77
N HIS A 73 9.64 -7.27 -0.79
CA HIS A 73 8.52 -8.00 -0.20
C HIS A 73 7.39 -8.20 -1.20
N ALA A 74 6.97 -7.14 -1.89
CA ALA A 74 5.94 -7.22 -2.94
C ALA A 74 6.33 -8.20 -4.04
N SER A 75 7.61 -8.22 -4.47
CA SER A 75 8.13 -9.18 -5.44
C SER A 75 8.04 -10.63 -4.94
N SER A 76 8.34 -10.85 -3.65
CA SER A 76 8.20 -12.18 -3.03
C SER A 76 6.75 -12.66 -3.07
N VAL A 77 5.81 -11.81 -2.66
CA VAL A 77 4.38 -12.12 -2.70
C VAL A 77 3.89 -12.33 -4.14
N PHE A 78 4.28 -11.45 -5.06
CA PHE A 78 3.92 -11.55 -6.47
C PHE A 78 4.33 -12.90 -7.08
N ARG A 79 5.52 -13.39 -6.78
CA ARG A 79 5.98 -14.72 -7.24
C ARG A 79 5.17 -15.87 -6.65
N ARG A 80 4.59 -15.70 -5.45
CA ARG A 80 3.69 -16.71 -4.87
C ARG A 80 2.33 -16.70 -5.56
N LEU A 81 1.79 -15.50 -5.81
CA LEU A 81 0.44 -15.33 -6.34
C LEU A 81 0.32 -15.54 -7.84
N THR A 82 1.35 -15.19 -8.64
CA THR A 82 1.28 -15.26 -10.10
C THR A 82 1.28 -16.70 -10.62
N ASN A 83 0.48 -16.95 -11.66
CA ASN A 83 0.51 -18.20 -12.42
C ASN A 83 1.62 -18.23 -13.50
N LYS A 84 2.32 -17.11 -13.73
CA LYS A 84 3.37 -16.96 -14.77
C LYS A 84 4.78 -16.92 -14.17
N LYS A 85 5.07 -17.80 -13.22
CA LYS A 85 6.37 -17.87 -12.50
C LYS A 85 7.57 -18.08 -13.43
N GLU A 86 7.36 -18.65 -14.62
CA GLU A 86 8.41 -18.87 -15.62
C GLU A 86 8.72 -17.63 -16.48
N VAL A 87 7.81 -16.66 -16.53
CA VAL A 87 7.93 -15.45 -17.33
C VAL A 87 8.37 -14.27 -16.47
N TYR A 88 7.70 -14.07 -15.33
CA TYR A 88 7.89 -12.93 -14.46
C TYR A 88 8.96 -13.21 -13.41
N GLU A 89 9.83 -12.21 -13.18
CA GLU A 89 10.91 -12.30 -12.20
C GLU A 89 10.54 -11.56 -10.90
N ARG A 90 10.13 -10.30 -11.01
CA ARG A 90 9.84 -9.45 -9.87
C ARG A 90 8.93 -8.27 -10.24
N LEU A 91 8.42 -7.62 -9.23
CA LEU A 91 7.89 -6.26 -9.33
C LEU A 91 9.04 -5.26 -9.23
N ALA A 92 8.88 -4.09 -9.81
CA ALA A 92 9.76 -2.95 -9.64
C ALA A 92 8.94 -1.72 -9.27
N ILE A 93 9.49 -0.90 -8.37
CA ILE A 93 8.91 0.37 -7.97
C ILE A 93 9.86 1.48 -8.40
N SER A 94 9.43 2.33 -9.35
CA SER A 94 10.22 3.45 -9.84
C SER A 94 10.44 4.53 -8.77
N GLU A 95 11.28 5.53 -9.07
CA GLU A 95 11.43 6.70 -8.20
C GLU A 95 10.17 7.54 -8.08
N ASP A 96 9.33 7.52 -9.12
CA ASP A 96 8.02 8.16 -9.16
C ASP A 96 6.89 7.27 -8.56
N TYR A 97 7.26 6.14 -7.95
CA TYR A 97 6.36 5.15 -7.36
C TYR A 97 5.45 4.42 -8.36
N ASP A 98 5.80 4.38 -9.63
CA ASP A 98 5.13 3.54 -10.61
C ASP A 98 5.50 2.09 -10.42
N LEU A 99 4.50 1.20 -10.56
CA LEU A 99 4.65 -0.24 -10.46
C LEU A 99 4.82 -0.86 -11.84
N ASP A 100 5.83 -1.72 -11.98
CA ASP A 100 6.09 -2.47 -13.19
C ASP A 100 6.44 -3.92 -12.90
N ILE A 101 6.26 -4.78 -13.89
CA ILE A 101 6.68 -6.18 -13.83
C ILE A 101 7.97 -6.33 -14.65
N ILE A 102 8.99 -6.86 -14.02
CA ILE A 102 10.22 -7.24 -14.71
C ILE A 102 10.15 -8.73 -15.06
N THR A 103 10.35 -9.03 -16.33
CA THR A 103 10.42 -10.40 -16.85
C THR A 103 11.80 -11.00 -16.62
N LYS A 104 11.91 -12.33 -16.66
CA LYS A 104 13.22 -13.03 -16.58
C LYS A 104 14.20 -12.63 -17.70
N SER A 105 13.71 -12.05 -18.80
CA SER A 105 14.55 -11.47 -19.86
C SER A 105 15.04 -10.06 -19.52
N GLY A 106 14.67 -9.50 -18.37
CA GLY A 106 15.05 -8.16 -17.94
C GLY A 106 14.22 -7.03 -18.54
N ARG A 107 13.15 -7.34 -19.29
CA ARG A 107 12.28 -6.34 -19.93
C ARG A 107 11.14 -5.97 -19.02
N ARG A 108 10.62 -4.75 -19.18
CA ARG A 108 9.41 -4.28 -18.51
C ARG A 108 8.17 -4.84 -19.23
N SER A 109 7.23 -5.42 -18.49
CA SER A 109 6.03 -6.02 -19.08
C SER A 109 5.14 -4.99 -19.78
N ILE A 110 5.10 -3.76 -19.27
CA ILE A 110 4.33 -2.65 -19.87
C ILE A 110 4.81 -2.31 -21.30
N GLU A 111 6.10 -2.49 -21.58
CA GLU A 111 6.67 -2.22 -22.91
C GLU A 111 6.31 -3.31 -23.92
N GLU A 112 6.00 -4.52 -23.47
CA GLU A 112 5.71 -5.65 -24.36
C GLU A 112 4.20 -5.91 -24.52
N GLN A 113 3.44 -5.85 -23.44
CA GLN A 113 2.00 -6.12 -23.47
C GLN A 113 1.34 -5.67 -22.15
N ASP A 114 0.23 -4.96 -22.27
CA ASP A 114 -0.58 -4.52 -21.11
C ASP A 114 -1.04 -5.72 -20.27
N PRO A 115 -0.78 -5.75 -18.95
CA PRO A 115 -1.16 -6.87 -18.10
C PRO A 115 -2.69 -7.10 -18.11
N SER A 116 -3.11 -8.37 -18.09
CA SER A 116 -4.54 -8.70 -17.96
C SER A 116 -5.14 -8.14 -16.67
N LYS A 117 -6.48 -8.05 -16.59
CA LYS A 117 -7.17 -7.58 -15.37
C LYS A 117 -6.76 -8.38 -14.14
N GLY A 118 -6.68 -9.71 -14.24
CA GLY A 118 -6.23 -10.58 -13.15
C GLY A 118 -4.78 -10.32 -12.76
N ALA A 119 -3.88 -10.14 -13.73
CA ALA A 119 -2.48 -9.82 -13.44
C ALA A 119 -2.35 -8.47 -12.72
N ARG A 120 -3.09 -7.44 -13.14
CA ARG A 120 -3.11 -6.14 -12.44
C ARG A 120 -3.60 -6.26 -10.99
N GLN A 121 -4.59 -7.09 -10.76
CA GLN A 121 -5.11 -7.34 -9.41
C GLN A 121 -4.07 -8.04 -8.52
N ILE A 122 -3.37 -9.06 -9.04
CA ILE A 122 -2.28 -9.73 -8.33
C ILE A 122 -1.13 -8.77 -8.01
N ILE A 123 -0.77 -7.86 -8.94
CA ILE A 123 0.21 -6.80 -8.69
C ILE A 123 -0.25 -5.91 -7.53
N ALA A 124 -1.51 -5.47 -7.55
CA ALA A 124 -2.06 -4.61 -6.50
C ALA A 124 -2.03 -5.29 -5.12
N TYR A 125 -2.43 -6.56 -5.03
CA TYR A 125 -2.37 -7.32 -3.78
C TYR A 125 -0.93 -7.49 -3.29
N SER A 126 -0.02 -7.81 -4.19
CA SER A 126 1.40 -7.95 -3.84
C SER A 126 1.99 -6.65 -3.32
N PHE A 127 1.64 -5.52 -3.94
CA PHE A 127 2.07 -4.20 -3.49
C PHE A 127 1.48 -3.82 -2.13
N ILE A 128 0.19 -4.07 -1.92
CA ILE A 128 -0.47 -3.84 -0.62
C ILE A 128 0.18 -4.70 0.47
N ALA A 129 0.51 -5.96 0.17
CA ALA A 129 1.25 -6.82 1.09
C ALA A 129 2.63 -6.24 1.43
N GLY A 130 3.35 -5.74 0.43
CA GLY A 130 4.64 -5.06 0.60
C GLY A 130 4.53 -3.84 1.52
N LEU A 131 3.54 -2.99 1.29
CA LEU A 131 3.29 -1.81 2.14
C LEU A 131 2.94 -2.21 3.57
N ASN A 132 2.07 -3.21 3.75
CA ASN A 132 1.62 -3.63 5.07
C ASN A 132 2.72 -4.29 5.91
N ALA A 133 3.70 -4.95 5.29
CA ALA A 133 4.83 -5.55 5.98
C ALA A 133 5.67 -4.51 6.76
N TYR A 134 5.66 -3.26 6.32
CA TYR A 134 6.44 -2.16 6.91
C TYR A 134 5.59 -1.08 7.58
N THR A 135 4.28 -1.30 7.69
CA THR A 135 3.38 -0.38 8.38
C THR A 135 3.40 -0.66 9.88
N ALA A 136 3.71 0.36 10.69
CA ALA A 136 3.80 0.25 12.14
C ALA A 136 2.42 0.12 12.84
N ARG A 137 1.32 0.23 12.13
CA ARG A 137 -0.05 0.16 12.68
C ARG A 137 -0.70 -1.18 12.34
N ASP A 138 -1.24 -1.84 13.34
CA ASP A 138 -2.09 -3.02 13.18
C ASP A 138 -3.51 -2.57 12.79
N ALA A 139 -3.69 -2.29 11.51
CA ALA A 139 -4.99 -2.01 10.94
C ALA A 139 -5.48 -3.24 10.15
N PRO A 140 -6.77 -3.58 10.20
CA PRO A 140 -7.33 -4.65 9.38
C PRO A 140 -7.25 -4.27 7.90
N ILE A 141 -7.07 -5.26 7.04
CA ILE A 141 -7.18 -5.11 5.59
C ILE A 141 -8.60 -5.49 5.20
N VAL A 142 -9.26 -4.60 4.46
CA VAL A 142 -10.57 -4.87 3.86
C VAL A 142 -10.38 -5.03 2.36
N ILE A 143 -10.79 -6.19 1.84
CA ILE A 143 -10.69 -6.52 0.42
C ILE A 143 -12.11 -6.74 -0.11
N ASP A 144 -12.51 -5.91 -1.05
CA ASP A 144 -13.80 -6.04 -1.74
C ASP A 144 -13.58 -6.82 -3.04
N THR A 145 -14.40 -7.86 -3.24
CA THR A 145 -14.43 -8.66 -4.47
C THR A 145 -13.05 -9.22 -4.88
N PRO A 146 -12.32 -9.91 -3.96
CA PRO A 146 -10.91 -10.25 -4.21
C PRO A 146 -10.69 -11.24 -5.34
N ILE A 147 -11.65 -12.05 -5.67
CA ILE A 147 -11.47 -13.24 -6.54
C ILE A 147 -12.24 -13.19 -7.86
N GLY A 148 -13.17 -12.23 -8.05
CA GLY A 148 -14.02 -12.15 -9.24
C GLY A 148 -13.29 -12.22 -10.59
N PRO A 149 -12.27 -11.38 -10.86
CA PRO A 149 -11.58 -11.34 -12.16
C PRO A 149 -10.41 -12.32 -12.29
N LEU A 150 -10.13 -13.15 -11.28
CA LEU A 150 -8.99 -14.06 -11.25
C LEU A 150 -9.33 -15.40 -11.93
N ASP A 151 -8.36 -15.99 -12.59
CA ASP A 151 -8.42 -17.40 -13.00
C ASP A 151 -8.25 -18.34 -11.78
N THR A 152 -8.53 -19.62 -11.98
CA THR A 152 -8.52 -20.62 -10.89
C THR A 152 -7.20 -20.65 -10.14
N THR A 153 -6.06 -20.63 -10.83
CA THR A 153 -4.74 -20.71 -10.20
C THR A 153 -4.43 -19.47 -9.36
N HIS A 154 -4.77 -18.29 -9.89
CA HIS A 154 -4.60 -17.05 -9.11
C HIS A 154 -5.50 -17.02 -7.89
N LYS A 155 -6.75 -17.51 -7.99
CA LYS A 155 -7.69 -17.61 -6.86
C LYS A 155 -7.13 -18.49 -5.75
N GLU A 156 -6.71 -19.72 -6.10
CA GLU A 156 -6.13 -20.67 -5.16
C GLU A 156 -4.92 -20.06 -4.45
N ASN A 157 -3.97 -19.53 -5.22
CA ASN A 157 -2.78 -18.90 -4.65
C ASN A 157 -3.11 -17.72 -3.72
N LEU A 158 -4.11 -16.91 -4.07
CA LEU A 158 -4.53 -15.77 -3.25
C LEU A 158 -5.20 -16.23 -1.94
N ILE A 159 -6.11 -17.20 -2.03
CA ILE A 159 -6.83 -17.72 -0.86
C ILE A 159 -5.83 -18.35 0.13
N ASP A 160 -4.85 -19.09 -0.36
CA ASP A 160 -3.80 -19.69 0.48
C ASP A 160 -2.89 -18.62 1.13
N TYR A 161 -2.75 -17.46 0.49
CA TYR A 161 -1.91 -16.38 1.01
C TYR A 161 -2.67 -15.44 1.98
N LEU A 162 -3.99 -15.36 1.91
CA LEU A 162 -4.78 -14.44 2.72
C LEU A 162 -4.48 -14.48 4.23
N PRO A 163 -4.28 -15.65 4.88
CA PRO A 163 -3.93 -15.71 6.29
C PRO A 163 -2.58 -15.06 6.65
N GLU A 164 -1.68 -14.96 5.68
CA GLU A 164 -0.36 -14.35 5.87
C GLU A 164 -0.34 -12.84 5.58
N PHE A 165 -1.44 -12.33 5.02
CA PHE A 165 -1.52 -10.94 4.57
C PHE A 165 -1.43 -9.95 5.74
N LYS A 166 -2.14 -10.26 6.85
CA LYS A 166 -2.20 -9.47 8.08
C LYS A 166 -2.91 -10.28 9.16
N ASP A 167 -2.77 -9.88 10.42
CA ASP A 167 -3.44 -10.51 11.57
C ASP A 167 -4.98 -10.49 11.46
N GLN A 168 -5.52 -9.47 10.76
CA GLN A 168 -6.94 -9.39 10.47
C GLN A 168 -7.18 -9.00 9.00
N VAL A 169 -7.84 -9.90 8.26
CA VAL A 169 -8.30 -9.67 6.89
C VAL A 169 -9.82 -9.81 6.84
N ILE A 170 -10.49 -8.82 6.28
CA ILE A 170 -11.93 -8.79 6.05
C ILE A 170 -12.17 -8.88 4.54
N ILE A 171 -12.87 -9.92 4.12
CA ILE A 171 -13.20 -10.15 2.71
C ILE A 171 -14.68 -9.87 2.51
N LEU A 172 -14.99 -8.98 1.57
CA LEU A 172 -16.35 -8.76 1.10
C LEU A 172 -16.50 -9.45 -0.26
N TYR A 173 -17.55 -10.23 -0.44
CA TYR A 173 -17.82 -10.93 -1.69
C TYR A 173 -19.31 -11.09 -1.94
N GLN A 174 -19.67 -11.25 -3.21
CA GLN A 174 -21.01 -11.62 -3.61
C GLN A 174 -21.10 -13.13 -3.90
N PRO A 175 -22.23 -13.79 -3.64
CA PRO A 175 -22.37 -15.23 -3.91
C PRO A 175 -22.03 -15.67 -5.34
N ALA A 176 -22.26 -14.80 -6.32
CA ALA A 176 -21.96 -15.08 -7.73
C ALA A 176 -20.46 -15.09 -8.07
N GLU A 177 -19.59 -14.59 -7.18
CA GLU A 177 -18.14 -14.45 -7.42
C GLU A 177 -17.33 -15.63 -6.91
N ILE A 178 -17.93 -16.39 -5.98
CA ILE A 178 -17.30 -17.50 -5.28
C ILE A 178 -18.01 -18.80 -5.68
N ASN A 179 -17.27 -19.78 -6.16
CA ASN A 179 -17.81 -21.12 -6.37
C ASN A 179 -17.66 -21.98 -5.10
N HIS A 180 -18.26 -23.16 -5.12
CA HIS A 180 -18.24 -24.06 -3.97
C HIS A 180 -16.82 -24.47 -3.52
N SER A 181 -15.90 -24.69 -4.45
CA SER A 181 -14.51 -25.08 -4.13
C SER A 181 -13.75 -23.92 -3.50
N ASP A 182 -13.93 -22.69 -4.02
CA ASP A 182 -13.33 -21.49 -3.45
C ASP A 182 -13.80 -21.28 -2.00
N LEU A 183 -15.10 -21.52 -1.73
CA LEU A 183 -15.69 -21.39 -0.40
C LEU A 183 -15.14 -22.41 0.61
N VAL A 184 -14.97 -23.65 0.19
CA VAL A 184 -14.35 -24.70 1.03
C VAL A 184 -12.93 -24.28 1.44
N GLN A 185 -12.15 -23.79 0.50
CA GLN A 185 -10.78 -23.36 0.74
C GLN A 185 -10.72 -22.10 1.65
N VAL A 186 -11.61 -21.12 1.42
CA VAL A 186 -11.73 -19.93 2.27
C VAL A 186 -12.16 -20.30 3.68
N LYS A 187 -13.07 -21.27 3.82
CA LYS A 187 -13.61 -21.72 5.12
C LYS A 187 -12.50 -22.21 6.06
N ASP A 188 -11.57 -23.00 5.56
CA ASP A 188 -10.48 -23.56 6.38
C ASP A 188 -9.59 -22.47 6.98
N ASN A 189 -9.59 -21.27 6.38
CA ASN A 189 -8.82 -20.10 6.80
C ASN A 189 -9.69 -19.00 7.45
N THR A 190 -11.02 -19.19 7.59
CA THR A 190 -11.94 -18.17 8.06
C THR A 190 -12.40 -18.45 9.49
N THR A 191 -12.22 -17.45 10.38
CA THR A 191 -12.66 -17.56 11.78
C THR A 191 -14.11 -17.12 12.00
N ARG A 192 -14.63 -16.24 11.16
CA ARG A 192 -16.02 -15.73 11.25
C ARG A 192 -16.57 -15.44 9.87
N HIS A 193 -17.83 -15.79 9.66
CA HIS A 193 -18.57 -15.50 8.43
C HIS A 193 -19.85 -14.72 8.77
N PHE A 194 -20.11 -13.68 7.97
CA PHE A 194 -21.28 -12.82 8.15
C PHE A 194 -22.01 -12.67 6.82
N GLN A 195 -23.32 -12.72 6.89
CA GLN A 195 -24.20 -12.42 5.77
C GLN A 195 -24.82 -11.03 5.98
N ILE A 196 -24.79 -10.22 4.92
CA ILE A 196 -25.48 -8.93 4.86
C ILE A 196 -26.71 -9.14 3.97
N TYR A 197 -27.88 -8.79 4.46
CA TYR A 197 -29.14 -8.95 3.74
C TYR A 197 -30.05 -7.74 3.98
N ALA A 198 -30.89 -7.42 2.98
CA ALA A 198 -31.95 -6.44 3.15
C ALA A 198 -33.06 -7.04 4.04
N THR A 199 -33.67 -6.24 4.91
CA THR A 199 -34.81 -6.72 5.71
C THR A 199 -36.09 -6.77 4.85
N GLU A 200 -36.91 -7.77 5.07
CA GLU A 200 -38.19 -7.90 4.35
C GLU A 200 -39.16 -6.76 4.70
N GLU A 201 -39.04 -6.20 5.90
CA GLU A 201 -39.93 -5.12 6.39
C GLU A 201 -39.52 -3.75 5.80
N ASP A 202 -38.23 -3.52 5.56
CA ASP A 202 -37.72 -2.28 4.99
C ASP A 202 -36.48 -2.57 4.09
N PRO A 203 -36.67 -2.57 2.76
CA PRO A 203 -35.56 -2.84 1.81
C PRO A 203 -34.44 -1.79 1.84
N GLU A 204 -34.65 -0.63 2.43
CA GLU A 204 -33.60 0.40 2.59
C GLU A 204 -32.69 0.11 3.79
N VAL A 205 -33.07 -0.85 4.66
CA VAL A 205 -32.31 -1.24 5.84
C VAL A 205 -31.62 -2.57 5.61
N SER A 206 -30.31 -2.59 5.81
CA SER A 206 -29.51 -3.82 5.79
C SER A 206 -29.23 -4.32 7.21
N SER A 207 -29.31 -5.63 7.39
CA SER A 207 -28.96 -6.32 8.63
C SER A 207 -27.80 -7.26 8.42
N ILE A 208 -27.04 -7.51 9.49
CA ILE A 208 -25.87 -8.40 9.49
C ILE A 208 -26.17 -9.57 10.42
N LYS A 209 -25.96 -10.79 9.94
CA LYS A 209 -26.09 -12.02 10.71
C LYS A 209 -24.78 -12.81 10.63
N GLN A 210 -24.29 -13.27 11.77
CA GLN A 210 -23.23 -14.27 11.76
C GLN A 210 -23.84 -15.61 11.35
N VAL A 211 -23.20 -16.26 10.39
CA VAL A 211 -23.68 -17.53 9.82
C VAL A 211 -22.57 -18.59 9.96
N ASP A 212 -23.01 -19.86 9.98
CA ASP A 212 -22.07 -20.98 9.90
C ASP A 212 -21.73 -21.23 8.44
N PRO A 213 -20.45 -21.18 8.05
CA PRO A 213 -20.03 -21.39 6.66
C PRO A 213 -20.52 -22.72 6.06
N GLU A 214 -20.83 -23.75 6.89
CA GLU A 214 -21.32 -25.04 6.41
C GLU A 214 -22.79 -25.04 5.99
N ILE A 215 -23.60 -24.23 6.63
CA ILE A 215 -25.07 -24.24 6.42
C ILE A 215 -25.43 -23.32 5.27
N ASP A 216 -24.80 -22.16 5.19
CA ASP A 216 -25.20 -21.08 4.26
C ASP A 216 -24.78 -21.36 2.81
N LEU A 217 -23.73 -22.15 2.60
CA LEU A 217 -23.27 -22.55 1.26
C LEU A 217 -24.30 -23.38 0.49
N ARG A 218 -25.16 -24.11 1.19
CA ARG A 218 -26.21 -24.93 0.56
C ARG A 218 -27.45 -24.11 0.19
N GLU A 219 -27.76 -23.07 0.93
CA GLU A 219 -28.91 -22.19 0.67
C GLU A 219 -28.64 -21.17 -0.43
N VAL A 220 -27.40 -20.67 -0.53
CA VAL A 220 -26.99 -19.66 -1.54
C VAL A 220 -26.85 -20.27 -2.95
N LEU A 221 -26.53 -21.57 -3.07
CA LEU A 221 -26.38 -22.25 -4.36
C LEU A 221 -27.68 -22.83 -4.92
N VAL A 222 -28.80 -22.71 -4.21
CA VAL A 222 -30.12 -23.23 -4.62
C VAL A 222 -31.07 -22.12 -5.10
N GLN A 223 -30.69 -20.86 -5.04
CA GLN A 223 -31.38 -19.72 -5.65
C GLN A 223 -30.70 -19.32 -6.95
#